data_7ffda34a55ee3e82c75e605b328f4ea8
#
_entry.id   7ffda34a55ee3e82c75e605b328f4ea8
#
_cell.length_a   1.000
_cell.length_b   1.000
_cell.length_c   1.000
_cell.angle_alpha   90.00
_cell.angle_beta   90.00
_cell.angle_gamma   90.00
#
_symmetry.space_group_name_H-M   'P 1'
#
loop_
_entity.id
_entity.type
_entity.pdbx_description
1 polymer ?
#
loop_
_entity_poly.entity_id
_entity_poly.type
_entity_poly.pdbx_seq_one_letter_code
_entity_poly.pdbx_strand_id
1 'polypeptide(L)'
;MKKLKAIITKATLIAVASAFAFPSLFTGPAKAFPDGPIEFIIPFGAGGGADIEGRVLAKEMSKFLGVPVVPINKPGAGGAVTYTYVKNSRPDGHTVAWNSTSILTTTNIGNVPFDYNGLDHIGRVEFQPMPFAVRADAPW
;
A
#
# COMPACT_ATOMS: atom_id res chain seq x y z
N MET A 1 29.13 58.05 16.19
CA MET A 1 29.49 56.71 15.70
C MET A 1 29.13 55.59 16.69
N LYS A 2 29.38 55.66 17.99
CA LYS A 2 29.07 54.60 18.99
C LYS A 2 27.57 54.28 19.12
N LYS A 3 26.68 55.31 19.10
CA LYS A 3 25.21 55.11 19.21
C LYS A 3 24.60 54.43 17.98
N LEU A 4 25.11 54.70 16.79
CA LEU A 4 24.60 54.08 15.55
C LEU A 4 25.00 52.59 15.47
N LYS A 5 26.19 52.19 15.89
CA LYS A 5 26.58 50.77 16.00
C LYS A 5 25.73 49.99 16.97
N ALA A 6 25.35 50.56 18.12
CA ALA A 6 24.47 49.91 19.11
C ALA A 6 23.03 49.67 18.60
N ILE A 7 22.50 50.56 17.76
CA ILE A 7 21.18 50.42 17.16
C ILE A 7 21.17 49.29 16.10
N ILE A 8 22.20 49.24 15.24
CA ILE A 8 22.34 48.21 14.21
C ILE A 8 22.49 46.83 14.88
N THR A 9 23.31 46.71 15.93
CA THR A 9 23.52 45.42 16.62
C THR A 9 22.23 44.90 17.29
N LYS A 10 21.41 45.80 17.89
CA LYS A 10 20.12 45.41 18.48
C LYS A 10 19.08 45.01 17.42
N ALA A 11 19.03 45.73 16.30
CA ALA A 11 18.12 45.39 15.19
C ALA A 11 18.46 44.02 14.56
N THR A 12 19.75 43.69 14.40
CA THR A 12 20.23 42.42 13.87
C THR A 12 19.93 41.27 14.85
N LEU A 13 20.06 41.47 16.16
CA LEU A 13 19.71 40.45 17.17
C LEU A 13 18.22 40.10 17.16
N ILE A 14 17.34 41.11 17.02
CA ILE A 14 15.90 40.92 16.97
C ILE A 14 15.48 40.21 15.69
N ALA A 15 16.09 40.52 14.54
CA ALA A 15 15.79 39.85 13.27
C ALA A 15 16.23 38.36 13.26
N VAL A 16 17.34 38.01 13.91
CA VAL A 16 17.79 36.63 14.04
C VAL A 16 16.91 35.84 15.02
N ALA A 17 16.47 36.43 16.11
CA ALA A 17 15.57 35.78 17.08
C ALA A 17 14.17 35.47 16.49
N SER A 18 13.65 36.30 15.58
CA SER A 18 12.37 36.06 14.91
C SER A 18 12.43 34.99 13.83
N ALA A 19 13.62 34.72 13.23
CA ALA A 19 13.80 33.68 12.23
C ALA A 19 13.77 32.23 12.81
N PHE A 20 14.04 32.06 14.11
CA PHE A 20 13.99 30.77 14.79
C PHE A 20 12.62 30.44 15.44
N ALA A 21 11.68 31.38 15.48
CA ALA A 21 10.39 31.17 16.12
C ALA A 21 9.29 30.62 15.18
N PHE A 22 9.58 30.34 13.88
CA PHE A 22 8.56 30.05 12.89
C PHE A 22 8.44 28.58 12.36
N PRO A 23 9.18 27.55 12.81
CA PRO A 23 8.95 26.20 12.28
C PRO A 23 7.85 25.39 13.01
N SER A 24 7.27 25.89 14.10
CA SER A 24 6.40 25.05 14.93
C SER A 24 4.88 25.19 14.70
N LEU A 25 4.45 26.01 13.74
CA LEU A 25 3.01 26.30 13.56
C LEU A 25 2.28 25.44 12.51
N PHE A 26 2.94 24.48 11.87
CA PHE A 26 2.33 23.63 10.83
C PHE A 26 2.34 22.13 11.10
N THR A 27 2.71 21.67 12.27
CA THR A 27 2.47 20.29 12.64
C THR A 27 1.05 20.13 13.16
N GLY A 28 0.08 20.07 12.27
CA GLY A 28 -1.21 19.49 12.61
C GLY A 28 -0.98 18.08 13.18
N PRO A 29 -1.85 17.59 14.09
CA PRO A 29 -1.72 16.25 14.62
C PRO A 29 -1.61 15.26 13.44
N ALA A 30 -0.52 14.48 13.37
CA ALA A 30 -0.41 13.42 12.43
C ALA A 30 -1.58 12.48 12.69
N LYS A 31 -2.47 12.31 11.71
CA LYS A 31 -3.55 11.34 11.81
C LYS A 31 -2.93 9.95 11.92
N ALA A 32 -3.36 9.19 12.93
CA ALA A 32 -2.93 7.81 13.06
C ALA A 32 -3.44 6.99 11.88
N PHE A 33 -2.58 6.18 11.29
CA PHE A 33 -2.99 5.20 10.28
C PHE A 33 -3.74 4.05 10.95
N PRO A 34 -4.82 3.52 10.33
CA PRO A 34 -5.48 4.03 9.12
C PRO A 34 -6.44 5.20 9.45
N ASP A 35 -6.42 6.25 8.63
CA ASP A 35 -7.27 7.44 8.81
C ASP A 35 -8.48 7.47 7.86
N GLY A 36 -8.70 6.38 7.11
CA GLY A 36 -9.79 6.24 6.15
C GLY A 36 -9.98 4.79 5.66
N PRO A 37 -10.94 4.56 4.77
CA PRO A 37 -11.17 3.24 4.19
C PRO A 37 -9.95 2.71 3.43
N ILE A 38 -9.78 1.38 3.47
CA ILE A 38 -8.73 0.65 2.75
C ILE A 38 -9.36 -0.08 1.57
N GLU A 39 -8.86 0.14 0.36
CA GLU A 39 -9.21 -0.67 -0.80
C GLU A 39 -8.45 -2.00 -0.75
N PHE A 40 -9.18 -3.11 -0.78
CA PHE A 40 -8.63 -4.46 -0.81
C PHE A 40 -8.85 -5.08 -2.19
N ILE A 41 -7.83 -5.02 -3.04
CA ILE A 41 -7.94 -5.37 -4.44
C ILE A 41 -7.74 -6.88 -4.64
N ILE A 42 -8.71 -7.52 -5.31
CA ILE A 42 -8.70 -8.95 -5.58
C ILE A 42 -8.45 -9.18 -7.08
N PRO A 43 -7.37 -9.89 -7.48
CA PRO A 43 -6.95 -10.01 -8.89
C PRO A 43 -7.80 -10.97 -9.72
N PHE A 44 -8.82 -11.57 -9.14
CA PHE A 44 -9.67 -12.57 -9.80
C PHE A 44 -11.15 -12.20 -9.74
N GLY A 45 -11.95 -12.90 -10.53
CA GLY A 45 -13.39 -12.69 -10.61
C GLY A 45 -14.12 -12.99 -9.30
N ALA A 46 -15.27 -12.35 -9.13
CA ALA A 46 -16.13 -12.57 -7.98
C ALA A 46 -16.63 -14.02 -7.91
N GLY A 47 -16.74 -14.57 -6.69
CA GLY A 47 -17.18 -15.93 -6.42
C GLY A 47 -16.12 -17.02 -6.54
N GLY A 48 -14.88 -16.67 -6.96
CA GLY A 48 -13.74 -17.58 -6.92
C GLY A 48 -13.11 -17.68 -5.52
N GLY A 49 -12.19 -18.65 -5.32
CA GLY A 49 -11.52 -18.86 -4.03
C GLY A 49 -10.93 -17.58 -3.46
N ALA A 50 -10.10 -16.89 -4.22
CA ALA A 50 -9.49 -15.62 -3.80
C ALA A 50 -10.49 -14.52 -3.45
N ASP A 51 -11.66 -14.50 -4.07
CA ASP A 51 -12.72 -13.55 -3.73
C ASP A 51 -13.36 -13.89 -2.37
N ILE A 52 -13.68 -15.16 -2.17
CA ILE A 52 -14.28 -15.64 -0.93
C ILE A 52 -13.32 -15.41 0.24
N GLU A 53 -12.09 -15.85 0.11
CA GLU A 53 -11.03 -15.72 1.12
C GLU A 53 -10.71 -14.25 1.40
N GLY A 54 -10.54 -13.45 0.34
CA GLY A 54 -10.25 -12.03 0.43
C GLY A 54 -11.36 -11.24 1.12
N ARG A 55 -12.64 -11.57 0.89
CA ARG A 55 -13.77 -10.93 1.59
C ARG A 55 -13.83 -11.31 3.06
N VAL A 56 -13.52 -12.56 3.41
CA VAL A 56 -13.42 -12.98 4.81
C VAL A 56 -12.32 -12.20 5.51
N LEU A 57 -11.13 -12.13 4.90
CA LEU A 57 -10.00 -11.38 5.45
C LEU A 57 -10.33 -9.88 5.59
N ALA A 58 -10.88 -9.25 4.55
CA ALA A 58 -11.25 -7.84 4.58
C ALA A 58 -12.25 -7.53 5.71
N LYS A 59 -13.22 -8.42 5.94
CA LYS A 59 -14.18 -8.29 7.04
C LYS A 59 -13.50 -8.32 8.41
N GLU A 60 -12.56 -9.24 8.62
CA GLU A 60 -11.84 -9.35 9.90
C GLU A 60 -10.87 -8.17 10.07
N MET A 61 -10.15 -7.78 9.01
CA MET A 61 -9.29 -6.58 9.03
C MET A 61 -10.07 -5.32 9.43
N SER A 62 -11.28 -5.14 8.89
CA SER A 62 -12.12 -3.98 9.25
C SER A 62 -12.40 -3.89 10.74
N LYS A 63 -12.61 -5.03 11.41
CA LYS A 63 -12.85 -5.07 12.87
C LYS A 63 -11.61 -4.64 13.66
N PHE A 64 -10.42 -5.09 13.25
CA PHE A 64 -9.17 -4.77 13.93
C PHE A 64 -8.73 -3.33 13.70
N LEU A 65 -8.89 -2.85 12.46
CA LEU A 65 -8.39 -1.54 12.04
C LEU A 65 -9.36 -0.40 12.38
N GLY A 66 -10.62 -0.73 12.69
CA GLY A 66 -11.65 0.28 13.03
C GLY A 66 -12.08 1.14 11.84
N VAL A 67 -11.69 0.77 10.61
CA VAL A 67 -12.06 1.42 9.35
C VAL A 67 -12.60 0.40 8.35
N PRO A 68 -13.43 0.80 7.37
CA PRO A 68 -13.86 -0.10 6.32
C PRO A 68 -12.68 -0.62 5.48
N VAL A 69 -12.60 -1.94 5.29
CA VAL A 69 -11.74 -2.58 4.29
C VAL A 69 -12.65 -3.09 3.18
N VAL A 70 -12.55 -2.49 1.99
CA VAL A 70 -13.50 -2.65 0.89
C VAL A 70 -12.94 -3.59 -0.16
N PRO A 71 -13.44 -4.84 -0.31
CA PRO A 71 -12.98 -5.77 -1.33
C PRO A 71 -13.48 -5.36 -2.73
N ILE A 72 -12.54 -5.22 -3.67
CA ILE A 72 -12.79 -4.79 -5.05
C ILE A 72 -12.13 -5.78 -6.01
N ASN A 73 -12.90 -6.43 -6.87
CA ASN A 73 -12.37 -7.32 -7.89
C ASN A 73 -11.84 -6.50 -9.09
N LYS A 74 -10.59 -6.70 -9.46
CA LYS A 74 -9.96 -6.13 -10.67
C LYS A 74 -9.26 -7.24 -11.47
N PRO A 75 -10.02 -8.16 -12.09
CA PRO A 75 -9.45 -9.27 -12.85
C PRO A 75 -8.83 -8.79 -14.18
N GLY A 76 -7.92 -9.60 -14.70
CA GLY A 76 -7.37 -9.43 -16.04
C GLY A 76 -5.89 -9.79 -16.13
N ALA A 77 -5.52 -10.38 -17.26
CA ALA A 77 -4.15 -10.77 -17.61
C ALA A 77 -3.41 -11.51 -16.48
N GLY A 78 -4.08 -12.51 -15.87
CA GLY A 78 -3.50 -13.30 -14.77
C GLY A 78 -3.24 -12.54 -13.48
N GLY A 79 -3.87 -11.37 -13.28
CA GLY A 79 -3.67 -10.48 -12.13
C GLY A 79 -2.88 -9.21 -12.46
N ALA A 80 -2.32 -9.08 -13.66
CA ALA A 80 -1.52 -7.92 -14.05
C ALA A 80 -2.27 -6.59 -13.89
N VAL A 81 -3.58 -6.56 -14.13
CA VAL A 81 -4.42 -5.38 -13.93
C VAL A 81 -4.39 -4.92 -12.47
N THR A 82 -4.58 -5.85 -11.53
CA THR A 82 -4.51 -5.57 -10.09
C THR A 82 -3.11 -5.10 -9.69
N TYR A 83 -2.06 -5.83 -10.07
CA TYR A 83 -0.69 -5.51 -9.67
C TYR A 83 -0.23 -4.15 -10.20
N THR A 84 -0.59 -3.81 -11.43
CA THR A 84 -0.34 -2.48 -12.00
C THR A 84 -1.12 -1.39 -11.28
N TYR A 85 -2.37 -1.65 -10.93
CA TYR A 85 -3.19 -0.71 -10.18
C TYR A 85 -2.56 -0.40 -8.82
N VAL A 86 -2.19 -1.43 -8.04
CA VAL A 86 -1.58 -1.24 -6.73
C VAL A 86 -0.22 -0.56 -6.83
N LYS A 87 0.61 -0.94 -7.81
CA LYS A 87 1.92 -0.32 -8.06
C LYS A 87 1.83 1.18 -8.32
N ASN A 88 0.77 1.62 -8.98
CA ASN A 88 0.55 3.02 -9.32
C ASN A 88 -0.29 3.78 -8.28
N SER A 89 -0.79 3.10 -7.26
CA SER A 89 -1.50 3.73 -6.15
C SER A 89 -0.54 4.46 -5.21
N ARG A 90 -1.06 5.34 -4.35
CA ARG A 90 -0.24 6.00 -3.35
C ARG A 90 0.28 4.98 -2.33
N PRO A 91 1.56 5.03 -1.97
CA PRO A 91 2.15 4.09 -1.01
C PRO A 91 1.86 4.52 0.44
N ASP A 92 0.59 4.78 0.75
CA ASP A 92 0.12 5.24 2.05
C ASP A 92 -0.61 4.16 2.86
N GLY A 93 -0.64 2.92 2.35
CA GLY A 93 -1.27 1.78 3.03
C GLY A 93 -2.79 1.66 2.80
N HIS A 94 -3.44 2.61 2.11
CA HIS A 94 -4.89 2.57 1.86
C HIS A 94 -5.27 1.76 0.61
N THR A 95 -4.30 1.24 -0.14
CA THR A 95 -4.54 0.32 -1.24
C THR A 95 -3.69 -0.93 -1.05
N VAL A 96 -4.32 -2.05 -0.77
CA VAL A 96 -3.66 -3.35 -0.61
C VAL A 96 -4.26 -4.37 -1.58
N ALA A 97 -3.53 -5.42 -1.91
CA ALA A 97 -4.02 -6.46 -2.78
C ALA A 97 -3.89 -7.85 -2.17
N TRP A 98 -4.88 -8.69 -2.45
CA TRP A 98 -4.71 -10.14 -2.39
C TRP A 98 -3.69 -10.56 -3.45
N ASN A 99 -2.65 -11.24 -3.04
CA ASN A 99 -1.60 -11.70 -3.93
C ASN A 99 -1.47 -13.23 -3.87
N SER A 100 -1.03 -13.82 -4.96
CA SER A 100 -0.70 -15.24 -5.07
C SER A 100 0.55 -15.42 -5.92
N THR A 101 0.92 -16.65 -6.21
CA THR A 101 1.99 -16.96 -7.16
C THR A 101 1.75 -16.39 -8.57
N SER A 102 0.55 -15.89 -8.86
CA SER A 102 0.24 -15.24 -10.14
C SER A 102 1.11 -14.01 -10.43
N ILE A 103 1.62 -13.31 -9.41
CA ILE A 103 2.58 -12.22 -9.64
C ILE A 103 3.85 -12.72 -10.34
N LEU A 104 4.36 -13.89 -9.95
CA LEU A 104 5.53 -14.49 -10.58
C LEU A 104 5.24 -14.91 -12.04
N THR A 105 4.06 -15.46 -12.28
CA THR A 105 3.62 -15.81 -13.63
C THR A 105 3.50 -14.58 -14.52
N THR A 106 2.80 -13.54 -14.06
CA THR A 106 2.59 -12.29 -14.84
C THR A 106 3.90 -11.58 -15.15
N THR A 107 4.87 -11.61 -14.24
CA THR A 107 6.21 -11.07 -14.46
C THR A 107 6.96 -11.86 -15.52
N ASN A 108 7.01 -13.19 -15.38
CA ASN A 108 7.81 -14.06 -16.28
C ASN A 108 7.27 -14.09 -17.71
N ILE A 109 5.97 -13.92 -17.91
CA ILE A 109 5.37 -13.82 -19.26
C ILE A 109 5.33 -12.38 -19.79
N GLY A 110 5.85 -11.40 -19.06
CA GLY A 110 5.97 -10.00 -19.48
C GLY A 110 4.67 -9.19 -19.43
N ASN A 111 3.65 -9.61 -18.69
CA ASN A 111 2.39 -8.89 -18.54
C ASN A 111 2.51 -7.66 -17.62
N VAL A 112 3.55 -7.59 -16.80
CA VAL A 112 3.90 -6.42 -15.99
C VAL A 112 5.39 -6.08 -16.18
N PRO A 113 5.77 -4.79 -16.17
CA PRO A 113 7.17 -4.36 -16.36
C PRO A 113 7.99 -4.34 -15.06
N PHE A 114 7.54 -5.03 -14.02
CA PHE A 114 8.19 -5.11 -12.71
C PHE A 114 8.07 -6.53 -12.15
N ASP A 115 8.97 -6.91 -11.28
CA ASP A 115 8.93 -8.19 -10.57
C ASP A 115 8.17 -8.06 -9.23
N TYR A 116 8.06 -9.19 -8.49
CA TYR A 116 7.34 -9.20 -7.21
C TYR A 116 7.97 -8.25 -6.16
N ASN A 117 9.27 -7.93 -6.25
CA ASN A 117 9.92 -6.96 -5.36
C ASN A 117 9.48 -5.52 -5.65
N GLY A 118 8.79 -5.29 -6.75
CA GLY A 118 8.19 -3.99 -7.07
C GLY A 118 6.98 -3.63 -6.20
N LEU A 119 6.54 -4.53 -5.33
CA LEU A 119 5.45 -4.34 -4.38
C LEU A 119 5.95 -4.65 -2.96
N ASP A 120 5.42 -3.94 -1.97
CA ASP A 120 5.70 -4.20 -0.56
C ASP A 120 4.80 -5.32 -0.05
N HIS A 121 5.41 -6.42 0.41
CA HIS A 121 4.68 -7.59 0.91
C HIS A 121 4.41 -7.46 2.40
N ILE A 122 3.13 -7.45 2.78
CA ILE A 122 2.70 -7.28 4.18
C ILE A 122 2.86 -8.60 4.95
N GLY A 123 2.46 -9.72 4.34
CA GLY A 123 2.55 -11.03 5.00
C GLY A 123 1.90 -12.14 4.18
N ARG A 124 2.11 -13.37 4.63
CA ARG A 124 1.47 -14.55 4.05
C ARG A 124 0.25 -14.92 4.91
N VAL A 125 -0.91 -14.97 4.28
CA VAL A 125 -2.19 -15.29 4.94
C VAL A 125 -2.42 -16.79 5.00
N GLU A 126 -2.07 -17.51 3.90
CA GLU A 126 -2.34 -18.95 3.78
C GLU A 126 -1.27 -19.67 2.98
N PHE A 127 -1.32 -20.99 3.04
CA PHE A 127 -0.57 -21.90 2.20
C PHE A 127 -1.55 -22.91 1.61
N GLN A 128 -1.65 -22.94 0.28
CA GLN A 128 -2.46 -23.91 -0.46
C GLN A 128 -1.56 -24.93 -1.13
N PRO A 129 -1.64 -26.22 -0.77
CA PRO A 129 -0.94 -27.25 -1.51
C PRO A 129 -1.57 -27.40 -2.91
N MET A 130 -0.75 -27.39 -3.95
CA MET A 130 -1.22 -27.66 -5.32
C MET A 130 -1.14 -29.18 -5.57
N PRO A 131 -2.29 -29.85 -5.76
CA PRO A 131 -2.27 -31.25 -6.15
C PRO A 131 -1.77 -31.40 -7.60
N PHE A 132 -0.90 -32.35 -7.82
CA PHE A 132 -0.54 -32.79 -9.16
C PHE A 132 -1.46 -33.94 -9.56
N ALA A 133 -2.21 -33.75 -10.62
CA ALA A 133 -3.17 -34.74 -11.09
C ALA A 133 -2.88 -35.10 -12.55
N VAL A 134 -3.00 -36.36 -12.84
CA VAL A 134 -2.88 -36.92 -14.20
C VAL A 134 -4.11 -37.76 -14.49
N ARG A 135 -4.34 -38.12 -15.75
CA ARG A 135 -5.38 -39.10 -16.11
C ARG A 135 -5.08 -40.43 -15.44
N ALA A 136 -6.12 -41.09 -14.93
CA ALA A 136 -5.99 -42.40 -14.26
C ALA A 136 -5.44 -43.50 -15.17
N ASP A 137 -5.58 -43.31 -16.48
CA ASP A 137 -5.09 -44.25 -17.53
C ASP A 137 -3.80 -43.75 -18.20
N ALA A 138 -3.07 -42.84 -17.59
CA ALA A 138 -1.80 -42.37 -18.12
C ALA A 138 -0.75 -43.50 -18.10
N PRO A 139 0.08 -43.65 -19.14
CA PRO A 139 1.00 -44.81 -19.32
C PRO A 139 2.28 -44.74 -18.47
N TRP A 140 2.30 -43.97 -17.38
CA TRP A 140 3.45 -43.63 -16.51
C TRP A 140 3.06 -43.56 -15.04
#